data_ed7ed9d23489eb3e97c884df6665d0fa
#
_entry.id   ed7ed9d23489eb3e97c884df6665d0fa
#
_cell.length_a   1.000
_cell.length_b   1.000
_cell.length_c   1.000
_cell.angle_alpha   90.00
_cell.angle_beta   90.00
_cell.angle_gamma   90.00
#
_symmetry.space_group_name_H-M   'P 1'
#
loop_
_entity.id
_entity.type
_entity.pdbx_description
1 polymer ?
#
loop_
_entity_poly.entity_id
_entity_poly.type
_entity_poly.pdbx_seq_one_letter_code
_entity_poly.pdbx_strand_id
1 'polypeptide(L)'
;MRPSKPASHVPLPLQAAGPAARRRWRRHLGALLTASLLVILGPTGAWAQIERLPDLGSADGDELSATAERKLGDSVMRELRADGSVYDDAELTDFINRFGGRLTGTAPARGQPFEFFIVRDPSINAFALPGGHIGVHTGLLAAAGSESELASVMGHEMGHVTQHHIARMLKNQKHASMLAMAGMVMGALAIRNNPDAGVGAIALGDSLATRSILSFSRDAEREADRIGLQVMREAGFDVNGAPTFFGRLQRQNRFNEGGDTTAYLRTHPVTAERINDLKLRIQQLAATARPPADSLEFRLVRARARAISADGVEDQNEVRRYFQAQLKTEGGKKDPANWFGLANGDFIRHDAMATEHALDEAEKLIGKPHPYIARLRIASQLAAGRVTQADEGSAAAVKAFPNARALLRQRAEVLNA
;
A
#
# COMPACT_ATOMS: atom_id res chain seq x y z
N MET A 1 53.77 0.04 45.87
CA MET A 1 53.29 -0.48 44.59
C MET A 1 53.03 0.69 43.66
N ARG A 2 53.78 0.80 42.56
CA ARG A 2 53.70 1.92 41.61
C ARG A 2 52.60 1.63 40.56
N PRO A 3 51.84 2.59 40.08
CA PRO A 3 50.89 2.40 38.98
C PRO A 3 51.62 2.47 37.62
N SER A 4 51.24 1.59 36.72
CA SER A 4 51.72 1.44 35.34
C SER A 4 51.15 2.56 34.43
N LYS A 5 52.04 3.09 33.57
CA LYS A 5 51.75 4.09 32.55
C LYS A 5 50.98 3.46 31.36
N PRO A 6 50.09 4.21 30.70
CA PRO A 6 49.48 3.77 29.44
C PRO A 6 50.43 3.97 28.25
N ALA A 7 50.32 3.05 27.28
CA ALA A 7 51.11 3.01 26.07
C ALA A 7 50.71 4.12 25.08
N SER A 8 51.73 4.79 24.53
CA SER A 8 51.61 5.81 23.50
C SER A 8 51.33 5.18 22.12
N HIS A 9 50.24 5.58 21.48
CA HIS A 9 50.00 5.28 20.06
C HIS A 9 50.85 6.19 19.17
N VAL A 10 51.72 5.58 18.38
CA VAL A 10 52.49 6.22 17.30
C VAL A 10 51.62 6.20 16.03
N PRO A 11 51.40 7.32 15.35
CA PRO A 11 50.70 7.31 14.08
C PRO A 11 51.65 6.87 12.93
N LEU A 12 51.15 5.94 12.10
CA LEU A 12 51.81 5.54 10.87
C LEU A 12 51.80 6.64 9.81
N PRO A 13 52.88 6.83 9.02
CA PRO A 13 52.90 7.87 8.00
C PRO A 13 52.08 7.48 6.78
N LEU A 14 51.28 8.44 6.30
CA LEU A 14 50.59 8.38 5.01
C LEU A 14 51.61 8.26 3.87
N GLN A 15 51.63 7.10 3.22
CA GLN A 15 52.38 6.92 1.98
C GLN A 15 51.72 7.70 0.85
N ALA A 16 52.40 8.63 0.24
CA ALA A 16 52.00 9.40 -0.92
C ALA A 16 51.82 8.47 -2.15
N ALA A 17 50.66 8.50 -2.74
CA ALA A 17 50.35 7.76 -3.96
C ALA A 17 51.20 8.26 -5.12
N GLY A 18 51.94 7.35 -5.79
CA GLY A 18 52.82 7.62 -6.88
C GLY A 18 52.14 8.12 -8.17
N PRO A 19 52.88 8.63 -9.14
CA PRO A 19 52.38 9.32 -10.33
C PRO A 19 51.46 8.50 -11.25
N ALA A 20 51.40 7.18 -11.08
CA ALA A 20 50.54 6.28 -11.85
C ALA A 20 49.04 6.43 -11.48
N ALA A 21 48.74 6.80 -10.24
CA ALA A 21 47.35 7.00 -9.79
C ALA A 21 46.69 8.27 -10.39
N ARG A 22 47.48 9.31 -10.65
CA ARG A 22 47.01 10.55 -11.25
C ARG A 22 46.66 10.41 -12.73
N ARG A 23 47.24 9.44 -13.44
CA ARG A 23 46.95 9.20 -14.87
C ARG A 23 45.64 8.43 -15.08
N ARG A 24 45.24 7.61 -14.12
CA ARG A 24 43.96 6.88 -14.17
C ARG A 24 42.76 7.82 -13.95
N TRP A 25 42.86 8.77 -13.04
CA TRP A 25 41.80 9.72 -12.76
C TRP A 25 41.46 10.63 -13.93
N ARG A 26 42.48 11.07 -14.68
CA ARG A 26 42.28 11.89 -15.88
C ARG A 26 41.62 11.12 -17.03
N ARG A 27 41.77 9.81 -17.10
CA ARG A 27 41.09 8.98 -18.10
C ARG A 27 39.60 8.76 -17.77
N HIS A 28 39.24 8.69 -16.50
CA HIS A 28 37.85 8.54 -16.09
C HIS A 28 37.03 9.82 -16.18
N LEU A 29 37.64 11.01 -15.98
CA LEU A 29 36.95 12.29 -16.19
C LEU A 29 36.67 12.57 -17.68
N GLY A 30 37.56 12.15 -18.58
CA GLY A 30 37.30 12.25 -20.02
C GLY A 30 36.19 11.32 -20.51
N ALA A 31 36.09 10.11 -19.93
CA ALA A 31 35.04 9.14 -20.26
C ALA A 31 33.65 9.57 -19.75
N LEU A 32 33.58 10.23 -18.59
CA LEU A 32 32.32 10.74 -18.03
C LEU A 32 31.76 11.93 -18.83
N LEU A 33 32.61 12.80 -19.35
CA LEU A 33 32.18 13.91 -20.20
C LEU A 33 31.74 13.48 -21.61
N THR A 34 32.35 12.42 -22.18
CA THR A 34 31.91 11.86 -23.46
C THR A 34 30.65 11.01 -23.33
N ALA A 35 30.44 10.31 -22.22
CA ALA A 35 29.20 9.60 -21.95
C ALA A 35 27.99 10.55 -21.75
N SER A 36 28.20 11.69 -21.11
CA SER A 36 27.14 12.70 -20.93
C SER A 36 26.72 13.39 -22.25
N LEU A 37 27.59 13.47 -23.24
CA LEU A 37 27.27 14.05 -24.55
C LEU A 37 26.58 13.04 -25.48
N LEU A 38 26.81 11.74 -25.31
CA LEU A 38 26.15 10.67 -26.07
C LEU A 38 24.71 10.38 -25.61
N VAL A 39 24.36 10.72 -24.36
CA VAL A 39 22.97 10.62 -23.84
C VAL A 39 22.06 11.70 -24.42
N ILE A 40 22.61 12.82 -24.90
CA ILE A 40 21.84 13.90 -25.56
C ILE A 40 21.54 13.57 -27.03
N LEU A 41 22.28 12.63 -27.64
CA LEU A 41 22.13 12.22 -29.05
C LEU A 41 21.71 10.73 -29.20
N GLY A 42 21.19 10.11 -28.13
CA GLY A 42 20.56 8.79 -28.22
C GLY A 42 19.30 8.84 -29.09
N PRO A 43 18.95 7.75 -29.79
CA PRO A 43 17.88 7.77 -30.77
C PRO A 43 16.57 8.21 -30.12
N THR A 44 15.98 9.27 -30.65
CA THR A 44 14.69 9.85 -30.28
C THR A 44 13.49 8.90 -30.55
N GLY A 45 13.74 7.60 -30.71
CA GLY A 45 12.75 6.58 -31.05
C GLY A 45 12.04 5.89 -29.90
N ALA A 46 12.51 6.06 -28.63
CA ALA A 46 11.89 5.38 -27.48
C ALA A 46 10.76 6.19 -26.81
N TRP A 47 10.57 7.43 -27.21
CA TRP A 47 9.49 8.31 -26.71
C TRP A 47 8.23 8.29 -27.59
N ALA A 48 8.21 7.50 -28.64
CA ALA A 48 7.16 7.52 -29.67
C ALA A 48 6.03 6.49 -29.45
N GLN A 49 5.92 5.88 -28.29
CA GLN A 49 4.80 4.98 -27.97
C GLN A 49 4.10 5.33 -26.66
N ILE A 50 4.09 6.60 -26.25
CA ILE A 50 2.91 7.09 -25.55
C ILE A 50 1.87 7.27 -26.65
N GLU A 51 1.20 6.17 -27.01
CA GLU A 51 0.01 6.22 -27.85
C GLU A 51 -0.88 7.32 -27.31
N ARG A 52 -1.20 8.28 -28.16
CA ARG A 52 -1.98 9.49 -27.94
C ARG A 52 -2.92 9.30 -26.75
N LEU A 53 -2.64 10.06 -25.67
CA LEU A 53 -3.67 10.26 -24.65
C LEU A 53 -5.00 10.53 -25.37
N PRO A 54 -6.11 9.95 -24.90
CA PRO A 54 -7.40 10.21 -25.51
C PRO A 54 -7.56 11.71 -25.73
N ASP A 55 -7.96 12.08 -26.95
CA ASP A 55 -8.35 13.45 -27.22
C ASP A 55 -9.44 13.82 -26.21
N LEU A 56 -9.10 14.69 -25.26
CA LEU A 56 -9.97 15.06 -24.15
C LEU A 56 -11.11 15.98 -24.60
N GLY A 57 -11.28 16.13 -25.91
CA GLY A 57 -12.35 16.90 -26.54
C GLY A 57 -12.24 18.38 -26.14
N SER A 58 -12.23 19.27 -27.11
CA SER A 58 -12.51 20.68 -26.91
C SER A 58 -13.98 20.85 -26.50
N ALA A 59 -14.28 20.55 -25.23
CA ALA A 59 -15.59 20.89 -24.68
C ALA A 59 -15.52 22.32 -24.19
N ASP A 60 -16.37 23.17 -24.68
CA ASP A 60 -16.74 24.49 -24.11
C ASP A 60 -17.40 24.32 -22.71
N GLY A 61 -16.81 23.51 -21.86
CA GLY A 61 -17.25 23.23 -20.51
C GLY A 61 -16.05 23.18 -19.59
N ASP A 62 -16.06 24.01 -18.61
CA ASP A 62 -15.01 24.32 -17.65
C ASP A 62 -14.53 23.15 -16.77
N GLU A 63 -15.03 21.91 -16.92
CA GLU A 63 -14.66 20.76 -16.12
C GLU A 63 -14.29 19.53 -16.97
N LEU A 64 -13.35 18.72 -16.48
CA LEU A 64 -13.03 17.42 -17.08
C LEU A 64 -14.32 16.55 -17.02
N SER A 65 -14.84 16.14 -18.17
CA SER A 65 -16.05 15.32 -18.19
C SER A 65 -15.82 14.00 -17.47
N ALA A 66 -16.87 13.44 -16.86
CA ALA A 66 -16.78 12.14 -16.16
C ALA A 66 -16.23 11.03 -17.06
N THR A 67 -16.54 11.08 -18.37
CA THR A 67 -16.00 10.14 -19.36
C THR A 67 -14.49 10.33 -19.58
N ALA A 68 -14.03 11.59 -19.64
CA ALA A 68 -12.60 11.89 -19.80
C ALA A 68 -11.83 11.55 -18.52
N GLU A 69 -12.39 11.83 -17.35
CA GLU A 69 -11.85 11.43 -16.06
C GLU A 69 -11.68 9.90 -15.97
N ARG A 70 -12.71 9.15 -16.39
CA ARG A 70 -12.65 7.68 -16.42
C ARG A 70 -11.58 7.15 -17.37
N LYS A 71 -11.50 7.67 -18.60
CA LYS A 71 -10.48 7.30 -19.58
C LYS A 71 -9.06 7.56 -19.06
N LEU A 72 -8.84 8.68 -18.37
CA LEU A 72 -7.57 9.00 -17.75
C LEU A 72 -7.23 7.96 -16.66
N GLY A 73 -8.15 7.67 -15.75
CA GLY A 73 -7.97 6.68 -14.71
C GLY A 73 -7.68 5.29 -15.26
N ASP A 74 -8.43 4.84 -16.27
CA ASP A 74 -8.21 3.55 -16.92
C ASP A 74 -6.83 3.49 -17.61
N SER A 75 -6.32 4.63 -18.12
CA SER A 75 -4.96 4.70 -18.69
C SER A 75 -3.91 4.51 -17.61
N VAL A 76 -4.03 5.25 -16.50
CA VAL A 76 -3.12 5.11 -15.34
C VAL A 76 -3.15 3.68 -14.79
N MET A 77 -4.34 3.09 -14.66
CA MET A 77 -4.47 1.71 -14.18
C MET A 77 -3.83 0.67 -15.09
N ARG A 78 -3.86 0.87 -16.42
CA ARG A 78 -3.15 -0.03 -17.35
C ARG A 78 -1.63 0.01 -17.11
N GLU A 79 -1.08 1.19 -16.90
CA GLU A 79 0.35 1.37 -16.62
C GLU A 79 0.74 0.76 -15.27
N LEU A 80 -0.03 1.02 -14.20
CA LEU A 80 0.21 0.45 -12.87
C LEU A 80 0.13 -1.07 -12.84
N ARG A 81 -0.71 -1.66 -13.71
CA ARG A 81 -0.74 -3.13 -13.86
C ARG A 81 0.45 -3.64 -14.67
N ALA A 82 0.87 -2.90 -15.70
CA ALA A 82 1.97 -3.28 -16.56
C ALA A 82 3.35 -3.21 -15.85
N ASP A 83 3.54 -2.23 -14.95
CA ASP A 83 4.78 -2.07 -14.18
C ASP A 83 4.81 -2.91 -12.89
N GLY A 84 3.72 -3.63 -12.57
CA GLY A 84 3.62 -4.47 -11.38
C GLY A 84 3.32 -3.73 -10.08
N SER A 85 2.98 -2.44 -10.12
CA SER A 85 2.59 -1.67 -8.93
C SER A 85 1.28 -2.16 -8.30
N VAL A 86 0.37 -2.70 -9.12
CA VAL A 86 -0.82 -3.38 -8.63
C VAL A 86 -0.44 -4.77 -8.13
N TYR A 87 -0.61 -5.02 -6.84
CA TYR A 87 -0.29 -6.32 -6.27
C TYR A 87 -1.39 -7.34 -6.57
N ASP A 88 -1.05 -8.33 -7.39
CA ASP A 88 -1.96 -9.39 -7.80
C ASP A 88 -2.06 -10.50 -6.74
N ASP A 89 -2.78 -10.21 -5.67
CA ASP A 89 -3.17 -11.18 -4.64
C ASP A 89 -4.69 -11.34 -4.61
N ALA A 90 -5.18 -12.49 -5.02
CA ALA A 90 -6.61 -12.74 -5.16
C ALA A 90 -7.37 -12.64 -3.83
N GLU A 91 -6.76 -13.03 -2.68
CA GLU A 91 -7.41 -12.93 -1.37
C GLU A 91 -7.58 -11.48 -0.93
N LEU A 92 -6.50 -10.68 -1.03
CA LEU A 92 -6.56 -9.27 -0.66
C LEU A 92 -7.46 -8.48 -1.60
N THR A 93 -7.39 -8.78 -2.90
CA THR A 93 -8.23 -8.12 -3.92
C THR A 93 -9.70 -8.45 -3.71
N ASP A 94 -10.05 -9.72 -3.45
CA ASP A 94 -11.42 -10.12 -3.18
C ASP A 94 -11.93 -9.51 -1.87
N PHE A 95 -11.09 -9.45 -0.82
CA PHE A 95 -11.45 -8.79 0.43
C PHE A 95 -11.73 -7.31 0.22
N ILE A 96 -10.78 -6.56 -0.38
CA ILE A 96 -10.92 -5.10 -0.49
C ILE A 96 -12.09 -4.70 -1.36
N ASN A 97 -12.41 -5.48 -2.41
CA ASN A 97 -13.58 -5.22 -3.27
C ASN A 97 -14.91 -5.58 -2.58
N ARG A 98 -14.98 -6.66 -1.79
CA ARG A 98 -16.18 -6.94 -0.97
C ARG A 98 -16.36 -5.89 0.12
N PHE A 99 -15.27 -5.49 0.79
CA PHE A 99 -15.29 -4.44 1.79
C PHE A 99 -15.72 -3.10 1.20
N GLY A 100 -15.10 -2.69 0.09
CA GLY A 100 -15.47 -1.50 -0.67
C GLY A 100 -16.91 -1.55 -1.18
N GLY A 101 -17.39 -2.73 -1.60
CA GLY A 101 -18.78 -2.94 -2.02
C GLY A 101 -19.82 -2.58 -0.95
N ARG A 102 -19.49 -2.75 0.35
CA ARG A 102 -20.35 -2.26 1.44
C ARG A 102 -20.42 -0.74 1.47
N LEU A 103 -19.31 -0.07 1.17
CA LEU A 103 -19.22 1.40 1.15
C LEU A 103 -19.91 1.99 -0.09
N THR A 104 -19.75 1.35 -1.26
CA THR A 104 -20.34 1.83 -2.52
C THR A 104 -21.87 1.69 -2.57
N GLY A 105 -22.47 0.85 -1.73
CA GLY A 105 -23.92 0.71 -1.57
C GLY A 105 -24.61 1.92 -0.95
N THR A 106 -23.85 2.87 -0.41
CA THR A 106 -24.35 4.06 0.29
C THR A 106 -24.80 5.17 -0.65
N ALA A 107 -25.68 6.07 -0.19
CA ALA A 107 -26.23 7.14 -1.01
C ALA A 107 -25.16 8.09 -1.60
N PRO A 108 -24.10 8.51 -0.86
CA PRO A 108 -23.07 9.38 -1.40
C PRO A 108 -22.27 8.75 -2.56
N ALA A 109 -22.15 7.42 -2.56
CA ALA A 109 -21.38 6.68 -3.58
C ALA A 109 -22.23 6.20 -4.75
N ARG A 110 -23.56 6.34 -4.67
CA ARG A 110 -24.50 5.79 -5.67
C ARG A 110 -24.28 6.43 -7.04
N GLY A 111 -24.17 5.58 -8.06
CA GLY A 111 -24.01 6.02 -9.45
C GLY A 111 -22.55 6.27 -9.87
N GLN A 112 -21.60 6.24 -8.93
CA GLN A 112 -20.17 6.30 -9.24
C GLN A 112 -19.60 4.88 -9.37
N PRO A 113 -18.83 4.59 -10.43
CA PRO A 113 -18.08 3.35 -10.51
C PRO A 113 -16.88 3.42 -9.57
N PHE A 114 -16.66 2.34 -8.81
CA PHE A 114 -15.47 2.21 -7.98
C PHE A 114 -14.74 0.89 -8.29
N GLU A 115 -13.42 0.95 -8.28
CA GLU A 115 -12.54 -0.21 -8.34
C GLU A 115 -11.48 -0.06 -7.25
N PHE A 116 -11.37 -1.06 -6.37
CA PHE A 116 -10.35 -1.08 -5.32
C PHE A 116 -9.24 -2.04 -5.69
N PHE A 117 -7.99 -1.61 -5.52
CA PHE A 117 -6.82 -2.42 -5.82
C PHE A 117 -5.78 -2.31 -4.70
N ILE A 118 -4.92 -3.32 -4.61
CA ILE A 118 -3.88 -3.41 -3.59
C ILE A 118 -2.54 -2.95 -4.18
N VAL A 119 -1.81 -2.18 -3.38
CA VAL A 119 -0.40 -1.86 -3.61
C VAL A 119 0.42 -2.51 -2.51
N ARG A 120 1.41 -3.33 -2.89
CA ARG A 120 2.31 -3.94 -1.91
C ARG A 120 3.34 -2.91 -1.45
N ASP A 121 3.00 -2.17 -0.42
CA ASP A 121 3.85 -1.13 0.17
C ASP A 121 3.64 -1.08 1.69
N PRO A 122 4.71 -1.10 2.52
CA PRO A 122 4.62 -1.05 3.97
C PRO A 122 4.15 0.30 4.52
N SER A 123 4.16 1.36 3.71
CA SER A 123 3.71 2.66 4.16
C SER A 123 2.19 2.67 4.40
N ILE A 124 1.77 3.43 5.41
CA ILE A 124 0.35 3.65 5.67
C ILE A 124 -0.14 4.65 4.63
N ASN A 125 -0.89 4.17 3.62
CA ASN A 125 -1.42 5.02 2.56
C ASN A 125 -2.64 4.39 1.89
N ALA A 126 -3.51 5.26 1.35
CA ALA A 126 -4.49 4.99 0.32
C ALA A 126 -4.59 6.24 -0.55
N PHE A 127 -5.08 6.08 -1.76
CA PHE A 127 -5.21 7.21 -2.69
C PHE A 127 -6.28 6.94 -3.73
N ALA A 128 -6.98 8.00 -4.11
CA ALA A 128 -7.90 8.00 -5.23
C ALA A 128 -7.16 8.35 -6.53
N LEU A 129 -7.57 7.69 -7.62
CA LEU A 129 -7.22 8.06 -8.99
C LEU A 129 -8.47 8.54 -9.73
N PRO A 130 -8.31 9.26 -10.86
CA PRO A 130 -9.43 9.65 -11.69
C PRO A 130 -10.32 8.45 -12.05
N GLY A 131 -11.63 8.65 -12.19
CA GLY A 131 -12.56 7.62 -12.63
C GLY A 131 -12.94 6.57 -11.58
N GLY A 132 -12.62 6.80 -10.30
CA GLY A 132 -13.09 5.97 -9.19
C GLY A 132 -12.19 4.78 -8.84
N HIS A 133 -10.95 4.76 -9.29
CA HIS A 133 -9.98 3.77 -8.85
C HIS A 133 -9.36 4.19 -7.52
N ILE A 134 -9.33 3.28 -6.53
CA ILE A 134 -8.80 3.54 -5.19
C ILE A 134 -7.74 2.50 -4.85
N GLY A 135 -6.50 2.97 -4.68
CA GLY A 135 -5.37 2.15 -4.26
C GLY A 135 -5.28 2.08 -2.74
N VAL A 136 -5.04 0.88 -2.21
CA VAL A 136 -4.89 0.62 -0.77
C VAL A 136 -3.56 -0.08 -0.54
N HIS A 137 -2.67 0.55 0.23
CA HIS A 137 -1.39 -0.05 0.57
C HIS A 137 -1.56 -1.18 1.60
N THR A 138 -0.72 -2.21 1.49
CA THR A 138 -0.69 -3.29 2.48
C THR A 138 -0.33 -2.77 3.88
N GLY A 139 0.47 -1.70 3.97
CA GLY A 139 0.77 -1.02 5.24
C GLY A 139 -0.46 -0.41 5.91
N LEU A 140 -1.43 0.13 5.16
CA LEU A 140 -2.70 0.61 5.72
C LEU A 140 -3.53 -0.56 6.26
N LEU A 141 -3.67 -1.65 5.50
CA LEU A 141 -4.37 -2.86 5.97
C LEU A 141 -3.75 -3.40 7.27
N ALA A 142 -2.41 -3.45 7.35
CA ALA A 142 -1.68 -3.91 8.53
C ALA A 142 -1.83 -2.96 9.73
N ALA A 143 -1.98 -1.65 9.51
CA ALA A 143 -2.08 -0.62 10.54
C ALA A 143 -3.50 -0.38 11.03
N ALA A 144 -4.53 -0.65 10.23
CA ALA A 144 -5.92 -0.45 10.64
C ALA A 144 -6.25 -1.33 11.85
N GLY A 145 -6.65 -0.70 12.96
CA GLY A 145 -6.97 -1.38 14.22
C GLY A 145 -8.34 -2.07 14.18
N SER A 146 -9.23 -1.61 13.29
CA SER A 146 -10.58 -2.15 13.10
C SER A 146 -11.06 -1.96 11.67
N GLU A 147 -12.13 -2.69 11.29
CA GLU A 147 -12.82 -2.45 10.02
C GLU A 147 -13.31 -1.01 9.89
N SER A 148 -13.73 -0.40 10.98
CA SER A 148 -14.19 0.98 10.99
C SER A 148 -13.06 2.00 10.73
N GLU A 149 -11.85 1.71 11.19
CA GLU A 149 -10.69 2.53 10.83
C GLU A 149 -10.34 2.40 9.34
N LEU A 150 -10.36 1.19 8.77
CA LEU A 150 -10.16 0.97 7.34
C LEU A 150 -11.27 1.68 6.53
N ALA A 151 -12.53 1.54 6.95
CA ALA A 151 -13.67 2.20 6.32
C ALA A 151 -13.55 3.71 6.34
N SER A 152 -12.94 4.30 7.38
CA SER A 152 -12.75 5.75 7.48
C SER A 152 -11.82 6.28 6.40
N VAL A 153 -10.73 5.58 6.12
CA VAL A 153 -9.79 5.98 5.06
C VAL A 153 -10.41 5.75 3.69
N MET A 154 -10.96 4.56 3.44
CA MET A 154 -11.58 4.26 2.16
C MET A 154 -12.77 5.18 1.86
N GLY A 155 -13.60 5.49 2.87
CA GLY A 155 -14.70 6.44 2.74
C GLY A 155 -14.23 7.86 2.44
N HIS A 156 -13.09 8.27 3.00
CA HIS A 156 -12.45 9.56 2.71
C HIS A 156 -11.98 9.61 1.25
N GLU A 157 -11.29 8.58 0.74
CA GLU A 157 -10.90 8.49 -0.66
C GLU A 157 -12.10 8.48 -1.60
N MET A 158 -13.18 7.78 -1.23
CA MET A 158 -14.45 7.84 -1.97
C MET A 158 -15.04 9.26 -1.96
N GLY A 159 -14.85 10.02 -0.90
CA GLY A 159 -15.23 11.44 -0.82
C GLY A 159 -14.50 12.26 -1.89
N HIS A 160 -13.20 12.05 -2.09
CA HIS A 160 -12.43 12.72 -3.15
C HIS A 160 -12.95 12.38 -4.54
N VAL A 161 -13.32 11.12 -4.79
CA VAL A 161 -13.91 10.68 -6.06
C VAL A 161 -15.29 11.31 -6.29
N THR A 162 -16.21 11.17 -5.34
CA THR A 162 -17.61 11.64 -5.49
C THR A 162 -17.73 13.15 -5.62
N GLN A 163 -16.77 13.90 -5.07
CA GLN A 163 -16.71 15.35 -5.16
C GLN A 163 -15.82 15.83 -6.32
N HIS A 164 -15.32 14.92 -7.16
CA HIS A 164 -14.47 15.24 -8.32
C HIS A 164 -13.26 16.11 -7.96
N HIS A 165 -12.66 15.91 -6.76
CA HIS A 165 -11.58 16.76 -6.27
C HIS A 165 -10.38 16.76 -7.20
N ILE A 166 -10.06 15.59 -7.81
CA ILE A 166 -8.95 15.45 -8.76
C ILE A 166 -9.24 16.25 -10.03
N ALA A 167 -10.46 16.13 -10.59
CA ALA A 167 -10.84 16.88 -11.78
C ALA A 167 -10.82 18.40 -11.52
N ARG A 168 -11.30 18.86 -10.36
CA ARG A 168 -11.23 20.28 -9.95
C ARG A 168 -9.79 20.77 -9.76
N MET A 169 -8.91 19.94 -9.23
CA MET A 169 -7.49 20.25 -9.07
C MET A 169 -6.80 20.37 -10.44
N LEU A 170 -7.10 19.46 -11.36
CA LEU A 170 -6.56 19.47 -12.73
C LEU A 170 -6.98 20.69 -13.54
N LYS A 171 -8.23 21.15 -13.36
CA LYS A 171 -8.73 22.37 -14.01
C LYS A 171 -7.87 23.60 -13.67
N ASN A 172 -7.44 23.72 -12.43
CA ASN A 172 -6.65 24.86 -11.96
C ASN A 172 -5.18 24.83 -12.43
N GLN A 173 -4.77 23.76 -13.10
CA GLN A 173 -3.42 23.57 -13.63
C GLN A 173 -3.48 23.42 -15.15
N LYS A 174 -2.60 24.10 -15.89
CA LYS A 174 -2.53 24.01 -17.36
C LYS A 174 -2.27 22.54 -17.79
N HIS A 175 -2.79 22.13 -18.98
CA HIS A 175 -2.75 20.75 -19.50
C HIS A 175 -1.40 20.02 -19.37
N ALA A 176 -0.27 20.73 -19.43
CA ALA A 176 1.07 20.15 -19.19
C ALA A 176 1.24 19.54 -17.79
N SER A 177 0.46 19.99 -16.80
CA SER A 177 0.53 19.50 -15.43
C SER A 177 -0.22 18.19 -15.22
N MET A 178 -1.17 17.84 -16.09
CA MET A 178 -1.90 16.55 -16.01
C MET A 178 -0.98 15.36 -16.30
N LEU A 179 -0.17 15.49 -17.35
CA LEU A 179 0.87 14.50 -17.71
C LEU A 179 1.93 14.40 -16.60
N ALA A 180 2.35 15.54 -16.05
CA ALA A 180 3.32 15.57 -14.95
C ALA A 180 2.76 14.93 -13.69
N MET A 181 1.47 15.08 -13.38
CA MET A 181 0.83 14.46 -12.22
C MET A 181 0.65 12.95 -12.37
N ALA A 182 0.17 12.49 -13.53
CA ALA A 182 0.12 11.06 -13.83
C ALA A 182 1.52 10.46 -13.74
N GLY A 183 2.53 11.12 -14.32
CA GLY A 183 3.94 10.73 -14.24
C GLY A 183 4.50 10.75 -12.81
N MET A 184 4.06 11.67 -11.94
CA MET A 184 4.49 11.72 -10.54
C MET A 184 3.86 10.62 -9.68
N VAL A 185 2.57 10.33 -9.87
CA VAL A 185 1.90 9.18 -9.21
C VAL A 185 2.58 7.88 -9.65
N MET A 186 2.81 7.74 -10.97
CA MET A 186 3.54 6.60 -11.54
C MET A 186 4.97 6.53 -11.01
N GLY A 187 5.69 7.63 -10.98
CA GLY A 187 7.06 7.71 -10.47
C GLY A 187 7.16 7.38 -8.98
N ALA A 188 6.25 7.87 -8.16
CA ALA A 188 6.20 7.57 -6.73
C ALA A 188 5.93 6.08 -6.46
N LEU A 189 5.14 5.41 -7.30
CA LEU A 189 4.88 3.97 -7.19
C LEU A 189 5.99 3.12 -7.83
N ALA A 190 6.65 3.61 -8.90
CA ALA A 190 7.70 2.88 -9.62
C ALA A 190 9.07 2.88 -8.90
N ILE A 191 9.35 3.83 -8.01
CA ILE A 191 10.61 3.94 -7.25
C ILE A 191 10.96 2.61 -6.57
N ARG A 192 9.98 1.89 -6.11
CA ARG A 192 10.17 0.63 -5.41
C ARG A 192 10.57 -0.53 -6.34
N ASN A 193 10.05 -0.53 -7.57
CA ASN A 193 10.27 -1.62 -8.53
C ASN A 193 11.52 -1.40 -9.39
N ASN A 194 12.03 -0.17 -9.47
CA ASN A 194 13.23 0.17 -10.23
C ASN A 194 14.00 1.33 -9.54
N PRO A 195 14.99 1.03 -8.67
CA PRO A 195 15.78 2.05 -7.95
C PRO A 195 16.49 3.05 -8.88
N ASP A 196 16.89 2.61 -10.08
CA ASP A 196 17.59 3.48 -11.05
C ASP A 196 16.64 4.50 -11.71
N ALA A 197 15.36 4.15 -11.87
CA ALA A 197 14.31 5.11 -12.28
C ALA A 197 13.97 6.09 -11.15
N GLY A 198 14.21 5.70 -9.90
CA GLY A 198 13.91 6.48 -8.71
C GLY A 198 14.78 7.70 -8.50
N VAL A 199 16.02 7.75 -8.98
CA VAL A 199 16.93 8.88 -8.75
C VAL A 199 16.38 10.18 -9.36
N GLY A 200 15.75 10.12 -10.51
CA GLY A 200 15.07 11.28 -11.14
C GLY A 200 13.78 11.67 -10.42
N ALA A 201 13.02 10.70 -9.92
CA ALA A 201 11.75 10.90 -9.21
C ALA A 201 11.96 11.39 -7.77
N ILE A 202 13.01 10.91 -7.06
CA ILE A 202 13.38 11.39 -5.71
C ILE A 202 13.76 12.88 -5.77
N ALA A 203 14.51 13.31 -6.78
CA ALA A 203 14.87 14.72 -6.95
C ALA A 203 13.64 15.62 -7.18
N LEU A 204 12.57 15.08 -7.77
CA LEU A 204 11.29 15.78 -7.95
C LEU A 204 10.35 15.59 -6.74
N GLY A 205 10.38 14.42 -6.08
CA GLY A 205 9.47 14.05 -5.00
C GLY A 205 9.70 14.81 -3.69
N ASP A 206 10.92 15.28 -3.45
CA ASP A 206 11.27 15.97 -2.20
C ASP A 206 11.12 17.50 -2.27
N SER A 207 10.72 18.02 -3.43
CA SER A 207 10.48 19.45 -3.58
C SER A 207 9.15 19.85 -2.92
N LEU A 208 9.12 21.02 -2.25
CA LEU A 208 7.90 21.64 -1.72
C LEU A 208 6.83 21.81 -2.81
N ALA A 209 7.24 21.98 -4.08
CA ALA A 209 6.37 22.07 -5.23
C ALA A 209 5.61 20.76 -5.50
N THR A 210 6.28 19.59 -5.41
CA THR A 210 5.65 18.28 -5.61
C THR A 210 4.66 17.97 -4.48
N ARG A 211 5.00 18.30 -3.23
CA ARG A 211 4.06 18.17 -2.08
C ARG A 211 2.84 19.08 -2.26
N SER A 212 3.00 20.27 -2.77
CA SER A 212 1.90 21.21 -3.06
C SER A 212 0.98 20.72 -4.17
N ILE A 213 1.52 20.03 -5.17
CA ILE A 213 0.75 19.49 -6.30
C ILE A 213 -0.06 18.25 -5.89
N LEU A 214 0.46 17.43 -4.98
CA LEU A 214 -0.19 16.18 -4.55
C LEU A 214 -1.14 16.35 -3.36
N SER A 215 -1.12 17.49 -2.66
CA SER A 215 -1.99 17.75 -1.51
C SER A 215 -3.30 18.42 -1.93
N PHE A 216 -4.41 17.90 -1.46
CA PHE A 216 -5.71 18.53 -1.63
C PHE A 216 -5.83 19.81 -0.78
N SER A 217 -6.71 20.73 -1.21
CA SER A 217 -7.02 21.92 -0.42
C SER A 217 -7.68 21.54 0.91
N ARG A 218 -7.54 22.39 1.93
CA ARG A 218 -8.18 22.16 3.23
C ARG A 218 -9.70 22.00 3.13
N ASP A 219 -10.32 22.68 2.18
CA ASP A 219 -11.78 22.58 1.97
C ASP A 219 -12.14 21.25 1.32
N ALA A 220 -11.36 20.78 0.34
CA ALA A 220 -11.53 19.45 -0.24
C ALA A 220 -11.36 18.34 0.81
N GLU A 221 -10.36 18.46 1.73
CA GLU A 221 -10.18 17.52 2.83
C GLU A 221 -11.40 17.50 3.78
N ARG A 222 -11.95 18.67 4.16
CA ARG A 222 -13.16 18.75 5.01
C ARG A 222 -14.38 18.18 4.30
N GLU A 223 -14.49 18.38 2.99
CA GLU A 223 -15.59 17.83 2.19
C GLU A 223 -15.47 16.31 2.11
N ALA A 224 -14.28 15.76 1.86
CA ALA A 224 -14.00 14.33 1.84
C ALA A 224 -14.28 13.70 3.23
N ASP A 225 -13.85 14.34 4.32
CA ASP A 225 -14.15 13.90 5.69
C ASP A 225 -15.65 13.80 5.95
N ARG A 226 -16.42 14.80 5.52
CA ARG A 226 -17.88 14.82 5.69
C ARG A 226 -18.56 13.69 4.92
N ILE A 227 -18.19 13.50 3.65
CA ILE A 227 -18.72 12.41 2.82
C ILE A 227 -18.30 11.06 3.37
N GLY A 228 -17.02 10.91 3.78
CA GLY A 228 -16.50 9.69 4.39
C GLY A 228 -17.29 9.27 5.64
N LEU A 229 -17.60 10.21 6.55
CA LEU A 229 -18.44 9.93 7.71
C LEU A 229 -19.85 9.45 7.32
N GLN A 230 -20.46 10.06 6.29
CA GLN A 230 -21.78 9.64 5.80
C GLN A 230 -21.71 8.23 5.22
N VAL A 231 -20.70 7.94 4.39
CA VAL A 231 -20.48 6.61 3.83
C VAL A 231 -20.29 5.57 4.94
N MET A 232 -19.44 5.83 5.93
CA MET A 232 -19.25 4.94 7.08
C MET A 232 -20.55 4.64 7.82
N ARG A 233 -21.31 5.69 8.12
CA ARG A 233 -22.58 5.58 8.85
C ARG A 233 -23.60 4.73 8.11
N GLU A 234 -23.82 5.02 6.83
CA GLU A 234 -24.79 4.30 6.01
C GLU A 234 -24.38 2.85 5.74
N ALA A 235 -23.08 2.58 5.68
CA ALA A 235 -22.52 1.22 5.56
C ALA A 235 -22.50 0.46 6.90
N GLY A 236 -22.91 1.07 8.01
CA GLY A 236 -22.99 0.44 9.33
C GLY A 236 -21.67 0.32 10.07
N PHE A 237 -20.67 1.13 9.74
CA PHE A 237 -19.40 1.22 10.47
C PHE A 237 -19.46 2.25 11.60
N ASP A 238 -18.59 2.07 12.61
CA ASP A 238 -18.42 3.05 13.68
C ASP A 238 -17.71 4.31 13.16
N VAL A 239 -18.45 5.42 13.10
CA VAL A 239 -17.91 6.71 12.67
C VAL A 239 -16.75 7.20 13.54
N ASN A 240 -16.62 6.72 14.79
CA ASN A 240 -15.48 7.03 15.65
C ASN A 240 -14.16 6.40 15.15
N GLY A 241 -14.21 5.47 14.22
CA GLY A 241 -13.04 4.95 13.51
C GLY A 241 -12.20 6.05 12.88
N ALA A 242 -12.84 7.11 12.31
CA ALA A 242 -12.14 8.21 11.66
C ALA A 242 -11.27 9.04 12.65
N PRO A 243 -11.79 9.67 13.70
CA PRO A 243 -10.95 10.41 14.63
C PRO A 243 -9.99 9.52 15.41
N THR A 244 -10.29 8.24 15.61
CA THR A 244 -9.41 7.28 16.28
C THR A 244 -8.18 7.00 15.43
N PHE A 245 -8.38 6.67 14.16
CA PHE A 245 -7.29 6.40 13.22
C PHE A 245 -6.43 7.64 13.00
N PHE A 246 -7.02 8.79 12.71
CA PHE A 246 -6.32 10.04 12.49
C PHE A 246 -5.52 10.49 13.71
N GLY A 247 -6.09 10.37 14.92
CA GLY A 247 -5.40 10.67 16.15
C GLY A 247 -4.21 9.75 16.40
N ARG A 248 -4.29 8.48 16.00
CA ARG A 248 -3.17 7.53 16.08
C ARG A 248 -2.07 7.88 15.08
N LEU A 249 -2.40 8.17 13.83
CA LEU A 249 -1.43 8.63 12.83
C LEU A 249 -0.71 9.91 13.27
N GLN A 250 -1.45 10.88 13.81
CA GLN A 250 -0.87 12.12 14.31
C GLN A 250 0.12 11.87 15.47
N ARG A 251 -0.23 11.00 16.43
CA ARG A 251 0.68 10.63 17.52
C ARG A 251 1.93 9.94 16.98
N GLN A 252 1.77 8.95 16.12
CA GLN A 252 2.89 8.22 15.53
C GLN A 252 3.86 9.14 14.80
N ASN A 253 3.34 10.10 14.04
CA ASN A 253 4.16 11.09 13.33
C ASN A 253 4.94 12.02 14.27
N ARG A 254 4.39 12.36 15.43
CA ARG A 254 5.11 13.19 16.44
C ARG A 254 6.30 12.48 17.09
N PHE A 255 6.23 11.15 17.23
CA PHE A 255 7.33 10.37 17.80
C PHE A 255 8.43 10.07 16.78
N ASN A 256 8.16 10.26 15.49
CA ASN A 256 9.09 10.09 14.38
C ASN A 256 9.73 11.44 13.97
N GLU A 257 9.95 12.38 14.91
CA GLU A 257 10.63 13.64 14.64
C GLU A 257 12.05 13.38 14.12
N GLY A 258 12.21 13.50 12.79
CA GLY A 258 13.45 13.19 12.05
C GLY A 258 13.37 11.97 11.14
N GLY A 259 12.26 11.20 11.15
CA GLY A 259 11.96 10.10 10.24
C GLY A 259 10.91 10.47 9.19
N ASP A 260 10.71 9.57 8.22
CA ASP A 260 9.74 9.77 7.14
C ASP A 260 8.32 9.98 7.67
N THR A 261 7.73 11.13 7.33
CA THR A 261 6.30 11.39 7.56
C THR A 261 5.48 10.31 6.85
N THR A 262 4.51 9.71 7.55
CA THR A 262 3.59 8.72 6.97
C THR A 262 3.09 9.20 5.61
N ALA A 263 3.17 8.35 4.57
CA ALA A 263 2.85 8.71 3.19
C ALA A 263 1.46 9.34 3.07
N TYR A 264 0.47 8.82 3.80
CA TYR A 264 -0.87 9.37 3.88
C TYR A 264 -0.90 10.84 4.38
N LEU A 265 -0.12 11.19 5.39
CA LEU A 265 -0.10 12.55 5.93
C LEU A 265 0.57 13.57 5.01
N ARG A 266 1.31 13.12 4.00
CA ARG A 266 1.91 14.01 2.98
C ARG A 266 0.88 14.50 1.99
N THR A 267 -0.06 13.64 1.60
CA THR A 267 -1.14 13.95 0.65
C THR A 267 -2.40 14.47 1.34
N HIS A 268 -2.68 13.98 2.55
CA HIS A 268 -3.84 14.30 3.38
C HIS A 268 -3.41 14.79 4.76
N PRO A 269 -3.04 16.08 4.92
CA PRO A 269 -2.60 16.60 6.20
C PRO A 269 -3.67 16.48 7.29
N VAL A 270 -3.41 15.65 8.30
CA VAL A 270 -4.32 15.47 9.44
C VAL A 270 -4.03 16.49 10.51
N THR A 271 -4.81 17.57 10.55
CA THR A 271 -4.69 18.62 11.54
C THR A 271 -5.57 18.34 12.76
N ALA A 272 -5.23 18.97 13.91
CA ALA A 272 -6.10 18.90 15.10
C ALA A 272 -7.50 19.49 14.81
N GLU A 273 -7.59 20.48 13.92
CA GLU A 273 -8.84 21.08 13.48
C GLU A 273 -9.73 20.05 12.78
N ARG A 274 -9.21 19.25 11.83
CA ARG A 274 -9.97 18.18 11.15
C ARG A 274 -10.47 17.14 12.15
N ILE A 275 -9.63 16.69 13.08
CA ILE A 275 -10.01 15.72 14.10
C ILE A 275 -11.14 16.29 14.99
N ASN A 276 -11.08 17.57 15.34
CA ASN A 276 -12.11 18.21 16.17
C ASN A 276 -13.42 18.39 15.38
N ASP A 277 -13.37 18.78 14.10
CA ASP A 277 -14.55 18.89 13.24
C ASP A 277 -15.25 17.54 13.09
N LEU A 278 -14.49 16.45 12.84
CA LEU A 278 -15.03 15.09 12.83
C LEU A 278 -15.75 14.74 14.14
N LYS A 279 -15.12 15.00 15.30
CA LYS A 279 -15.74 14.73 16.62
C LYS A 279 -17.03 15.53 16.84
N LEU A 280 -17.05 16.82 16.48
CA LEU A 280 -18.23 17.65 16.59
C LEU A 280 -19.37 17.14 15.69
N ARG A 281 -19.07 16.75 14.46
CA ARG A 281 -20.06 16.16 13.55
C ARG A 281 -20.61 14.85 14.08
N ILE A 282 -19.75 13.98 14.62
CA ILE A 282 -20.15 12.70 15.22
C ILE A 282 -21.09 12.92 16.39
N GLN A 283 -20.84 13.94 17.24
CA GLN A 283 -21.74 14.29 18.35
C GLN A 283 -23.14 14.74 17.89
N GLN A 284 -23.25 15.31 16.69
CA GLN A 284 -24.53 15.73 16.10
C GLN A 284 -25.29 14.57 15.44
N LEU A 285 -24.61 13.44 15.19
CA LEU A 285 -25.27 12.27 14.62
C LEU A 285 -26.07 11.56 15.72
N ALA A 286 -27.29 11.14 15.37
CA ALA A 286 -28.05 10.27 16.28
C ALA A 286 -27.24 9.01 16.60
N ALA A 287 -27.32 8.54 17.83
CA ALA A 287 -26.67 7.31 18.25
C ALA A 287 -27.07 6.16 17.33
N THR A 288 -26.10 5.56 16.67
CA THR A 288 -26.30 4.34 15.87
C THR A 288 -26.23 3.10 16.77
N ALA A 289 -26.79 2.01 16.32
CA ALA A 289 -26.59 0.72 16.98
C ALA A 289 -25.08 0.44 17.11
N ARG A 290 -24.71 -0.28 18.19
CA ARG A 290 -23.30 -0.66 18.38
C ARG A 290 -22.78 -1.38 17.12
N PRO A 291 -21.68 -0.93 16.54
CA PRO A 291 -21.14 -1.56 15.35
C PRO A 291 -20.77 -3.01 15.64
N PRO A 292 -20.88 -3.92 14.67
CA PRO A 292 -20.46 -5.28 14.81
C PRO A 292 -18.96 -5.35 15.15
N ALA A 293 -18.55 -6.41 15.83
CA ALA A 293 -17.14 -6.72 16.03
C ALA A 293 -16.46 -6.96 14.67
N ASP A 294 -15.15 -6.70 14.60
CA ASP A 294 -14.34 -6.99 13.41
C ASP A 294 -14.51 -8.46 12.97
N SER A 295 -14.70 -8.65 11.66
CA SER A 295 -14.82 -10.00 11.10
C SER A 295 -13.52 -10.79 11.25
N LEU A 296 -13.63 -12.11 11.29
CA LEU A 296 -12.47 -12.97 11.23
C LEU A 296 -11.66 -12.71 9.95
N GLU A 297 -12.35 -12.54 8.85
CA GLU A 297 -11.71 -12.26 7.55
C GLU A 297 -10.82 -11.02 7.59
N PHE A 298 -11.33 -9.90 8.12
CA PHE A 298 -10.52 -8.69 8.29
C PHE A 298 -9.27 -8.94 9.14
N ARG A 299 -9.40 -9.65 10.25
CA ARG A 299 -8.27 -9.96 11.14
C ARG A 299 -7.22 -10.82 10.43
N LEU A 300 -7.63 -11.82 9.65
CA LEU A 300 -6.73 -12.65 8.84
C LEU A 300 -6.04 -11.83 7.75
N VAL A 301 -6.80 -11.00 7.02
CA VAL A 301 -6.26 -10.09 5.97
C VAL A 301 -5.24 -9.13 6.57
N ARG A 302 -5.54 -8.52 7.72
CA ARG A 302 -4.62 -7.64 8.42
C ARG A 302 -3.32 -8.34 8.81
N ALA A 303 -3.41 -9.55 9.32
CA ALA A 303 -2.26 -10.36 9.69
C ALA A 303 -1.40 -10.73 8.47
N ARG A 304 -2.03 -11.13 7.37
CA ARG A 304 -1.37 -11.41 6.10
C ARG A 304 -0.72 -10.15 5.52
N ALA A 305 -1.45 -9.02 5.48
CA ALA A 305 -0.93 -7.76 4.96
C ALA A 305 0.35 -7.34 5.70
N ARG A 306 0.40 -7.50 7.03
CA ARG A 306 1.61 -7.24 7.82
C ARG A 306 2.78 -8.13 7.38
N ALA A 307 2.55 -9.42 7.16
CA ALA A 307 3.60 -10.35 6.78
C ALA A 307 4.17 -10.04 5.38
N ILE A 308 3.29 -9.81 4.40
CA ILE A 308 3.73 -9.56 3.01
C ILE A 308 4.28 -8.16 2.77
N SER A 309 4.09 -7.22 3.71
CA SER A 309 4.69 -5.89 3.65
C SER A 309 6.16 -5.88 4.03
N ALA A 310 6.66 -6.97 4.63
CA ALA A 310 8.05 -7.08 5.04
C ALA A 310 8.98 -7.18 3.83
N ASP A 311 9.97 -6.27 3.78
CA ASP A 311 11.00 -6.24 2.76
C ASP A 311 12.36 -6.60 3.39
N GLY A 312 12.86 -7.78 3.03
CA GLY A 312 14.13 -8.24 3.54
C GLY A 312 14.05 -8.98 4.89
N VAL A 313 15.20 -9.51 5.29
CA VAL A 313 15.31 -10.47 6.41
C VAL A 313 14.96 -9.82 7.75
N GLU A 314 15.37 -8.56 7.97
CA GLU A 314 15.12 -7.89 9.27
C GLU A 314 13.63 -7.63 9.48
N ASP A 315 12.93 -7.11 8.47
CA ASP A 315 11.48 -6.88 8.55
C ASP A 315 10.72 -8.19 8.75
N GLN A 316 11.14 -9.27 8.07
CA GLN A 316 10.56 -10.61 8.27
C GLN A 316 10.76 -11.11 9.70
N ASN A 317 11.94 -10.85 10.30
CA ASN A 317 12.21 -11.16 11.69
C ASN A 317 11.33 -10.33 12.64
N GLU A 318 11.11 -9.05 12.32
CA GLU A 318 10.23 -8.17 13.10
C GLU A 318 8.79 -8.65 13.07
N VAL A 319 8.26 -9.02 11.90
CA VAL A 319 6.91 -9.61 11.75
C VAL A 319 6.78 -10.86 12.61
N ARG A 320 7.76 -11.75 12.58
CA ARG A 320 7.76 -12.95 13.41
C ARG A 320 7.76 -12.61 14.90
N ARG A 321 8.66 -11.71 15.34
CA ARG A 321 8.70 -11.23 16.73
C ARG A 321 7.37 -10.62 17.16
N TYR A 322 6.73 -9.85 16.28
CA TYR A 322 5.43 -9.25 16.55
C TYR A 322 4.38 -10.32 16.86
N PHE A 323 4.17 -11.30 15.99
CA PHE A 323 3.16 -12.34 16.21
C PHE A 323 3.51 -13.24 17.40
N GLN A 324 4.78 -13.57 17.60
CA GLN A 324 5.22 -14.30 18.79
C GLN A 324 4.92 -13.52 20.09
N ALA A 325 5.07 -12.20 20.09
CA ALA A 325 4.70 -11.38 21.23
C ALA A 325 3.19 -11.34 21.46
N GLN A 326 2.37 -11.25 20.39
CA GLN A 326 0.91 -11.36 20.51
C GLN A 326 0.49 -12.70 21.12
N LEU A 327 1.09 -13.80 20.67
CA LEU A 327 0.78 -15.15 21.14
C LEU A 327 1.19 -15.42 22.59
N LYS A 328 2.00 -14.54 23.22
CA LYS A 328 2.31 -14.61 24.66
C LYS A 328 1.18 -14.05 25.53
N THR A 329 0.25 -13.29 24.95
CA THR A 329 -0.90 -12.75 25.68
C THR A 329 -2.06 -13.74 25.67
N GLU A 330 -2.86 -13.78 26.74
CA GLU A 330 -4.02 -14.69 26.84
C GLU A 330 -5.05 -14.46 25.72
N GLY A 331 -5.34 -13.22 25.38
CA GLY A 331 -6.25 -12.87 24.27
C GLY A 331 -5.64 -13.19 22.92
N GLY A 332 -4.38 -12.83 22.73
CA GLY A 332 -3.68 -13.05 21.47
C GLY A 332 -3.48 -14.51 21.11
N LYS A 333 -3.25 -15.38 22.12
CA LYS A 333 -3.14 -16.83 21.93
C LYS A 333 -4.45 -17.46 21.43
N LYS A 334 -5.60 -16.87 21.77
CA LYS A 334 -6.93 -17.32 21.37
C LYS A 334 -7.41 -16.71 20.06
N ASP A 335 -6.67 -15.77 19.47
CA ASP A 335 -6.99 -15.18 18.17
C ASP A 335 -6.32 -15.94 17.03
N PRO A 336 -7.08 -16.65 16.17
CA PRO A 336 -6.52 -17.41 15.06
C PRO A 336 -5.75 -16.55 14.06
N ALA A 337 -6.02 -15.24 13.99
CA ALA A 337 -5.32 -14.34 13.10
C ALA A 337 -3.83 -14.15 13.48
N ASN A 338 -3.49 -14.26 14.77
CA ASN A 338 -2.08 -14.18 15.19
C ASN A 338 -1.29 -15.44 14.77
N TRP A 339 -1.91 -16.61 14.86
CA TRP A 339 -1.33 -17.84 14.35
C TRP A 339 -1.20 -17.82 12.83
N PHE A 340 -2.23 -17.35 12.12
CA PHE A 340 -2.19 -17.19 10.67
C PHE A 340 -1.13 -16.17 10.23
N GLY A 341 -0.95 -15.08 10.98
CA GLY A 341 0.10 -14.09 10.73
C GLY A 341 1.50 -14.67 10.95
N LEU A 342 1.70 -15.47 12.00
CA LEU A 342 2.95 -16.20 12.23
C LEU A 342 3.22 -17.17 11.09
N ALA A 343 2.20 -17.96 10.66
CA ALA A 343 2.32 -18.87 9.52
C ALA A 343 2.74 -18.15 8.22
N ASN A 344 2.17 -16.97 7.91
CA ASN A 344 2.59 -16.18 6.76
C ASN A 344 4.06 -15.72 6.88
N GLY A 345 4.48 -15.31 8.07
CA GLY A 345 5.87 -14.92 8.34
C GLY A 345 6.85 -16.09 8.17
N ASP A 346 6.51 -17.25 8.70
CA ASP A 346 7.33 -18.46 8.58
C ASP A 346 7.35 -18.99 7.14
N PHE A 347 6.24 -18.89 6.39
CA PHE A 347 6.16 -19.22 4.97
C PHE A 347 7.12 -18.38 4.11
N ILE A 348 7.15 -17.05 4.33
CA ILE A 348 8.04 -16.14 3.61
C ILE A 348 9.52 -16.50 3.88
N ARG A 349 9.82 -17.07 5.03
CA ARG A 349 11.15 -17.56 5.43
C ARG A 349 11.45 -18.97 4.95
N HIS A 350 10.55 -19.58 4.19
CA HIS A 350 10.66 -20.98 3.71
C HIS A 350 10.71 -22.02 4.83
N ASP A 351 10.15 -21.72 6.03
CA ASP A 351 10.05 -22.69 7.11
C ASP A 351 8.69 -23.42 7.02
N ALA A 352 8.65 -24.47 6.21
CA ALA A 352 7.42 -25.22 5.95
C ALA A 352 6.89 -25.90 7.21
N MET A 353 7.76 -26.38 8.13
CA MET A 353 7.30 -27.06 9.36
C MET A 353 6.66 -26.06 10.34
N ALA A 354 7.29 -24.91 10.56
CA ALA A 354 6.71 -23.87 11.40
C ALA A 354 5.41 -23.32 10.80
N THR A 355 5.36 -23.16 9.47
CA THR A 355 4.15 -22.74 8.76
C THR A 355 2.99 -23.69 9.02
N GLU A 356 3.18 -25.00 8.83
CA GLU A 356 2.14 -26.03 9.05
C GLU A 356 1.66 -26.02 10.50
N HIS A 357 2.58 -26.02 11.48
CA HIS A 357 2.21 -25.95 12.89
C HIS A 357 1.34 -24.74 13.22
N ALA A 358 1.73 -23.56 12.75
CA ALA A 358 0.96 -22.34 12.99
C ALA A 358 -0.41 -22.37 12.29
N LEU A 359 -0.52 -22.97 11.11
CA LEU A 359 -1.79 -23.16 10.41
C LEU A 359 -2.72 -24.14 11.16
N ASP A 360 -2.18 -25.22 11.74
CA ASP A 360 -2.94 -26.17 12.53
C ASP A 360 -3.56 -25.51 13.77
N GLU A 361 -2.79 -24.69 14.48
CA GLU A 361 -3.30 -23.94 15.63
C GLU A 361 -4.35 -22.89 15.22
N ALA A 362 -4.15 -22.19 14.07
CA ALA A 362 -5.15 -21.29 13.56
C ALA A 362 -6.46 -21.99 13.20
N GLU A 363 -6.38 -23.12 12.49
CA GLU A 363 -7.54 -23.91 12.07
C GLU A 363 -8.31 -24.48 13.24
N LYS A 364 -7.61 -25.01 14.25
CA LYS A 364 -8.17 -25.48 15.50
C LYS A 364 -8.99 -24.42 16.23
N LEU A 365 -8.48 -23.18 16.27
CA LEU A 365 -9.19 -22.05 16.91
C LEU A 365 -10.39 -21.58 16.09
N ILE A 366 -10.33 -21.67 14.75
CA ILE A 366 -11.46 -21.36 13.87
C ILE A 366 -12.55 -22.44 13.98
N GLY A 367 -12.17 -23.70 14.24
CA GLY A 367 -13.08 -24.83 14.44
C GLY A 367 -13.73 -25.35 13.17
N LYS A 368 -13.34 -24.87 12.01
CA LYS A 368 -13.83 -25.31 10.69
C LYS A 368 -12.81 -24.98 9.60
N PRO A 369 -12.81 -25.68 8.46
CA PRO A 369 -11.98 -25.33 7.33
C PRO A 369 -12.17 -23.87 6.88
N HIS A 370 -11.08 -23.21 6.53
CA HIS A 370 -11.09 -21.81 6.09
C HIS A 370 -10.27 -21.64 4.79
N PRO A 371 -10.77 -20.92 3.77
CA PRO A 371 -10.11 -20.85 2.47
C PRO A 371 -8.69 -20.24 2.57
N TYR A 372 -8.44 -19.27 3.44
CA TYR A 372 -7.13 -18.65 3.62
C TYR A 372 -6.11 -19.61 4.25
N ILE A 373 -6.55 -20.44 5.21
CA ILE A 373 -5.71 -21.48 5.82
C ILE A 373 -5.34 -22.52 4.75
N ALA A 374 -6.34 -23.03 4.03
CA ALA A 374 -6.15 -24.02 2.97
C ALA A 374 -5.17 -23.51 1.90
N ARG A 375 -5.36 -22.27 1.45
CA ARG A 375 -4.50 -21.66 0.44
C ARG A 375 -3.04 -21.57 0.88
N LEU A 376 -2.77 -21.08 2.10
CA LEU A 376 -1.40 -20.92 2.58
C LEU A 376 -0.74 -22.29 2.81
N ARG A 377 -1.52 -23.31 3.26
CA ARG A 377 -1.05 -24.69 3.42
C ARG A 377 -0.61 -25.27 2.07
N ILE A 378 -1.46 -25.16 1.05
CA ILE A 378 -1.14 -25.62 -0.31
C ILE A 378 0.09 -24.92 -0.86
N ALA A 379 0.21 -23.59 -0.69
CA ALA A 379 1.38 -22.84 -1.11
C ALA A 379 2.66 -23.29 -0.39
N SER A 380 2.58 -23.58 0.92
CA SER A 380 3.68 -24.12 1.72
C SER A 380 4.12 -25.50 1.24
N GLN A 381 3.16 -26.37 0.96
CA GLN A 381 3.44 -27.74 0.44
C GLN A 381 4.11 -27.68 -0.92
N LEU A 382 3.60 -26.85 -1.82
CA LEU A 382 4.18 -26.66 -3.16
C LEU A 382 5.60 -26.12 -3.08
N ALA A 383 5.83 -25.07 -2.28
CA ALA A 383 7.15 -24.48 -2.07
C ALA A 383 8.16 -25.47 -1.44
N ALA A 384 7.67 -26.41 -0.64
CA ALA A 384 8.49 -27.49 -0.05
C ALA A 384 8.69 -28.70 -0.99
N GLY A 385 8.25 -28.64 -2.25
CA GLY A 385 8.33 -29.74 -3.21
C GLY A 385 7.37 -30.89 -2.94
N ARG A 386 6.40 -30.73 -2.03
CA ARG A 386 5.39 -31.75 -1.68
C ARG A 386 4.20 -31.69 -2.64
N VAL A 387 4.48 -31.90 -3.95
CA VAL A 387 3.52 -31.69 -5.05
C VAL A 387 2.27 -32.55 -4.91
N THR A 388 2.41 -33.84 -4.55
CA THR A 388 1.26 -34.73 -4.35
C THR A 388 0.32 -34.23 -3.26
N GLN A 389 0.86 -33.76 -2.13
CA GLN A 389 0.04 -33.21 -1.03
C GLN A 389 -0.64 -31.90 -1.46
N ALA A 390 0.07 -31.03 -2.19
CA ALA A 390 -0.50 -29.80 -2.73
C ALA A 390 -1.61 -30.10 -3.74
N ASP A 391 -1.48 -31.14 -4.57
CA ASP A 391 -2.49 -31.56 -5.54
C ASP A 391 -3.77 -32.05 -4.84
N GLU A 392 -3.66 -32.99 -3.91
CA GLU A 392 -4.77 -33.49 -3.10
C GLU A 392 -5.45 -32.39 -2.30
N GLY A 393 -4.63 -31.55 -1.62
CA GLY A 393 -5.10 -30.43 -0.81
C GLY A 393 -5.85 -29.38 -1.65
N SER A 394 -5.34 -29.02 -2.83
CA SER A 394 -5.98 -28.04 -3.70
C SER A 394 -7.28 -28.56 -4.32
N ALA A 395 -7.35 -29.85 -4.66
CA ALA A 395 -8.59 -30.50 -5.14
C ALA A 395 -9.68 -30.49 -4.04
N ALA A 396 -9.31 -30.85 -2.81
CA ALA A 396 -10.20 -30.81 -1.67
C ALA A 396 -10.66 -29.37 -1.34
N ALA A 397 -9.75 -28.41 -1.38
CA ALA A 397 -10.04 -27.00 -1.10
C ALA A 397 -11.02 -26.39 -2.13
N VAL A 398 -10.84 -26.63 -3.42
CA VAL A 398 -11.77 -26.17 -4.45
C VAL A 398 -13.15 -26.81 -4.29
N LYS A 399 -13.22 -28.07 -3.92
CA LYS A 399 -14.49 -28.75 -3.64
C LYS A 399 -15.21 -28.13 -2.43
N ALA A 400 -14.47 -27.81 -1.38
CA ALA A 400 -15.02 -27.18 -0.16
C ALA A 400 -15.41 -25.72 -0.35
N PHE A 401 -14.70 -24.99 -1.21
CA PHE A 401 -14.84 -23.54 -1.44
C PHE A 401 -14.93 -23.22 -2.95
N PRO A 402 -15.97 -23.64 -3.67
CA PRO A 402 -16.04 -23.55 -5.13
C PRO A 402 -16.06 -22.12 -5.66
N ASN A 403 -16.40 -21.13 -4.83
CA ASN A 403 -16.45 -19.71 -5.19
C ASN A 403 -15.20 -18.92 -4.76
N ALA A 404 -14.21 -19.58 -4.14
CA ALA A 404 -12.98 -18.91 -3.71
C ALA A 404 -12.00 -18.76 -4.90
N ARG A 405 -12.00 -17.61 -5.56
CA ARG A 405 -11.18 -17.34 -6.76
C ARG A 405 -9.69 -17.61 -6.52
N ALA A 406 -9.19 -17.27 -5.33
CA ALA A 406 -7.80 -17.52 -4.95
C ALA A 406 -7.44 -19.01 -4.96
N LEU A 407 -8.34 -19.89 -4.50
CA LEU A 407 -8.14 -21.34 -4.53
C LEU A 407 -8.26 -21.92 -5.92
N LEU A 408 -9.19 -21.42 -6.76
CA LEU A 408 -9.31 -21.83 -8.15
C LEU A 408 -8.04 -21.52 -8.94
N ARG A 409 -7.50 -20.31 -8.77
CA ARG A 409 -6.24 -19.90 -9.36
C ARG A 409 -5.08 -20.78 -8.89
N GLN A 410 -4.97 -21.00 -7.59
CA GLN A 410 -3.92 -21.83 -7.01
C GLN A 410 -4.01 -23.28 -7.48
N ARG A 411 -5.23 -23.82 -7.66
CA ARG A 411 -5.42 -25.16 -8.24
C ARG A 411 -4.81 -25.25 -9.65
N ALA A 412 -4.99 -24.22 -10.47
CA ALA A 412 -4.37 -24.19 -11.79
C ALA A 412 -2.83 -24.12 -11.70
N GLU A 413 -2.28 -23.38 -10.74
CA GLU A 413 -0.83 -23.31 -10.47
C GLU A 413 -0.28 -24.69 -10.08
N VAL A 414 -0.96 -25.40 -9.16
CA VAL A 414 -0.55 -26.74 -8.72
C VAL A 414 -0.58 -27.76 -9.86
N LEU A 415 -1.57 -27.68 -10.75
CA LEU A 415 -1.68 -28.60 -11.90
C LEU A 415 -0.59 -28.36 -12.97
N ASN A 416 0.07 -27.21 -12.95
CA ASN A 416 1.16 -26.85 -13.86
C ASN A 416 2.56 -27.03 -13.24
N ALA A 417 2.66 -27.45 -11.99
CA ALA A 417 3.92 -27.67 -11.27
C ALA A 417 4.36 -29.13 -11.33
#